data_11cb08a7c19416e86bee41cfdde11534
#
_entry.id   11cb08a7c19416e86bee41cfdde11534
#
_cell.length_a   1.000
_cell.length_b   1.000
_cell.length_c   1.000
_cell.angle_alpha   90.00
_cell.angle_beta   90.00
_cell.angle_gamma   90.00
#
_symmetry.space_group_name_H-M   'P 1'
#
loop_
_entity.id
_entity.type
_entity.pdbx_description
1 polymer ?
#
loop_
_entity_poly.entity_id
_entity_poly.type
_entity_poly.pdbx_seq_one_letter_code
_entity_poly.pdbx_strand_id
1 'polypeptide(L)'
;MDYLNVFREMISLRGLTSHTVKSYSTYIRSYLDYLQAVLHKQPEEVSWEELRDYVRWLQKERSLSDRSINHCISQLRFFTLYVLHKPWDSSQLPIRRFDTYLPYVPSQ
;
A
#
# COMPACT_ATOMS: atom_id res chain seq x y z
N MET A 1 -15.74 12.00 1.39
CA MET A 1 -15.56 10.76 2.17
C MET A 1 -14.25 10.82 2.94
N ASP A 2 -14.26 10.36 4.18
CA ASP A 2 -13.04 10.25 4.96
C ASP A 2 -12.41 8.88 4.72
N TYR A 3 -11.58 8.80 3.70
CA TYR A 3 -10.96 7.54 3.28
C TYR A 3 -10.12 6.89 4.37
N LEU A 4 -9.41 7.70 5.13
CA LEU A 4 -8.54 7.17 6.17
C LEU A 4 -9.36 6.52 7.30
N ASN A 5 -10.44 7.17 7.69
CA ASN A 5 -11.32 6.62 8.72
C ASN A 5 -11.98 5.32 8.26
N VAL A 6 -12.45 5.30 7.01
CA VAL A 6 -13.05 4.08 6.46
C VAL A 6 -12.02 2.96 6.42
N PHE A 7 -10.78 3.27 6.01
CA PHE A 7 -9.72 2.27 6.00
C PHE A 7 -9.45 1.71 7.40
N ARG A 8 -9.35 2.60 8.38
CA ARG A 8 -9.12 2.17 9.77
C ARG A 8 -10.22 1.26 10.27
N GLU A 9 -11.45 1.61 9.99
CA GLU A 9 -12.61 0.81 10.38
C GLU A 9 -12.56 -0.57 9.73
N MET A 10 -12.33 -0.61 8.43
CA MET A 10 -12.30 -1.87 7.70
C MET A 10 -11.17 -2.77 8.16
N ILE A 11 -9.98 -2.19 8.40
CA ILE A 11 -8.84 -3.01 8.79
C ILE A 11 -8.97 -3.48 10.24
N SER A 12 -9.64 -2.72 11.09
CA SER A 12 -9.86 -3.13 12.48
C SER A 12 -10.80 -4.34 12.57
N LEU A 13 -11.67 -4.51 11.58
CA LEU A 13 -12.58 -5.66 11.54
C LEU A 13 -11.83 -6.99 11.35
N ARG A 14 -10.56 -6.93 10.96
CA ARG A 14 -9.74 -8.13 10.82
C ARG A 14 -9.21 -8.66 12.14
N GLY A 15 -9.54 -8.01 13.24
CA GLY A 15 -9.11 -8.46 14.56
C GLY A 15 -7.68 -8.07 14.90
N LEU A 16 -7.13 -7.07 14.21
CA LEU A 16 -5.77 -6.61 14.47
C LEU A 16 -5.73 -5.70 15.69
N THR A 17 -4.56 -5.64 16.34
CA THR A 17 -4.38 -4.75 17.49
C THR A 17 -4.44 -3.30 17.06
N SER A 18 -4.75 -2.40 18.00
CA SER A 18 -4.80 -0.97 17.69
C SER A 18 -3.44 -0.44 17.22
N HIS A 19 -2.35 -1.00 17.73
CA HIS A 19 -1.01 -0.62 17.28
C HIS A 19 -0.80 -0.97 15.80
N THR A 20 -1.22 -2.16 15.39
CA THR A 20 -1.09 -2.60 14.01
C THR A 20 -1.97 -1.77 13.08
N VAL A 21 -3.21 -1.48 13.51
CA VAL A 21 -4.11 -0.61 12.74
C VAL A 21 -3.48 0.75 12.52
N LYS A 22 -2.88 1.31 13.55
CA LYS A 22 -2.23 2.62 13.46
C LYS A 22 -1.05 2.57 12.49
N SER A 23 -0.22 1.55 12.57
CA SER A 23 0.94 1.39 11.69
C SER A 23 0.52 1.29 10.23
N TYR A 24 -0.48 0.48 9.95
CA TYR A 24 -0.96 0.30 8.58
C TYR A 24 -1.61 1.57 8.06
N SER A 25 -2.33 2.28 8.91
CA SER A 25 -2.98 3.53 8.53
C SER A 25 -1.98 4.61 8.11
N THR A 26 -0.77 4.56 8.65
CA THR A 26 0.27 5.52 8.30
C THR A 26 0.60 5.45 6.81
N TYR A 27 0.65 4.24 6.24
CA TYR A 27 0.91 4.07 4.81
C TYR A 27 -0.19 4.71 3.96
N ILE A 28 -1.44 4.51 4.36
CA ILE A 28 -2.56 5.07 3.60
C ILE A 28 -2.63 6.58 3.77
N ARG A 29 -2.34 7.08 4.97
CA ARG A 29 -2.31 8.52 5.19
C ARG A 29 -1.27 9.19 4.29
N SER A 30 -0.07 8.63 4.20
CA SER A 30 0.98 9.15 3.33
C SER A 30 0.55 9.13 1.87
N TYR A 31 -0.13 8.06 1.46
CA TYR A 31 -0.63 7.94 0.10
C TYR A 31 -1.68 9.01 -0.19
N LEU A 32 -2.63 9.20 0.72
CA LEU A 32 -3.68 10.21 0.52
C LEU A 32 -3.09 11.62 0.47
N ASP A 33 -2.08 11.90 1.30
CA ASP A 33 -1.39 13.18 1.27
C ASP A 33 -0.69 13.40 -0.07
N TYR A 34 -0.06 12.35 -0.61
CA TYR A 34 0.58 12.42 -1.91
C TYR A 34 -0.43 12.71 -3.02
N LEU A 35 -1.58 12.05 -2.99
CA LEU A 35 -2.61 12.28 -3.99
C LEU A 35 -3.07 13.73 -4.00
N GLN A 36 -3.24 14.30 -2.81
CA GLN A 36 -3.71 15.67 -2.70
C GLN A 36 -2.64 16.69 -3.07
N ALA A 37 -1.41 16.46 -2.65
CA ALA A 37 -0.33 17.41 -2.84
C ALA A 37 0.28 17.36 -4.23
N VAL A 38 0.34 16.19 -4.84
CA VAL A 38 1.04 15.99 -6.11
C VAL A 38 0.10 15.77 -7.28
N LEU A 39 -0.85 14.86 -7.15
CA LEU A 39 -1.74 14.49 -8.25
C LEU A 39 -3.03 15.31 -8.29
N HIS A 40 -3.43 15.85 -7.16
CA HIS A 40 -4.71 16.59 -7.03
C HIS A 40 -5.89 15.74 -7.50
N LYS A 41 -5.87 14.45 -7.11
CA LYS A 41 -6.90 13.50 -7.52
C LYS A 41 -7.50 12.78 -6.33
N GLN A 42 -8.72 12.27 -6.53
CA GLN A 42 -9.33 11.37 -5.56
C GLN A 42 -8.77 9.96 -5.77
N PRO A 43 -8.75 9.13 -4.72
CA PRO A 43 -8.24 7.75 -4.86
C PRO A 43 -8.90 6.95 -5.98
N GLU A 44 -10.18 7.19 -6.25
CA GLU A 44 -10.89 6.45 -7.30
C GLU A 44 -10.40 6.80 -8.70
N GLU A 45 -9.72 7.93 -8.85
CA GLU A 45 -9.27 8.42 -10.15
C GLU A 45 -7.83 8.03 -10.48
N VAL A 46 -7.15 7.37 -9.54
CA VAL A 46 -5.74 7.04 -9.72
C VAL A 46 -5.58 5.83 -10.63
N SER A 47 -4.73 5.98 -11.64
CA SER A 47 -4.43 4.89 -12.57
C SER A 47 -3.35 3.98 -12.02
N TRP A 48 -3.19 2.80 -12.63
CA TRP A 48 -2.11 1.89 -12.26
C TRP A 48 -0.74 2.51 -12.49
N GLU A 49 -0.60 3.28 -13.56
CA GLU A 49 0.65 3.98 -13.83
C GLU A 49 0.99 4.95 -12.71
N GLU A 50 0.00 5.70 -12.24
CA GLU A 50 0.20 6.64 -11.14
C GLU A 50 0.54 5.93 -9.83
N LEU A 51 -0.03 4.76 -9.60
CA LEU A 51 0.33 3.95 -8.44
C LEU A 51 1.78 3.49 -8.52
N ARG A 52 2.22 3.06 -9.70
CA ARG A 52 3.61 2.68 -9.90
C ARG A 52 4.56 3.86 -9.70
N ASP A 53 4.15 5.04 -10.14
CA ASP A 53 4.95 6.25 -9.94
C ASP A 53 5.07 6.58 -8.45
N TYR A 54 3.99 6.40 -7.69
CA TYR A 54 4.03 6.61 -6.26
C TYR A 54 5.03 5.67 -5.58
N VAL A 55 5.04 4.41 -5.96
CA VAL A 55 5.98 3.43 -5.39
C VAL A 55 7.41 3.81 -5.74
N ARG A 56 7.67 4.22 -6.98
CA ARG A 56 8.99 4.68 -7.39
C ARG A 56 9.41 5.93 -6.61
N TRP A 57 8.47 6.82 -6.36
CA TRP A 57 8.71 8.01 -5.56
C TRP A 57 9.12 7.64 -4.13
N LEU A 58 8.44 6.67 -3.52
CA LEU A 58 8.79 6.20 -2.19
C LEU A 58 10.21 5.64 -2.14
N GLN A 59 10.60 4.89 -3.16
CA GLN A 59 11.94 4.34 -3.21
C GLN A 59 12.99 5.43 -3.33
N LYS A 60 12.75 6.40 -4.19
CA LYS A 60 13.72 7.41 -4.54
C LYS A 60 13.79 8.52 -3.50
N GLU A 61 12.64 9.06 -3.12
CA GLU A 61 12.59 10.24 -2.24
C GLU A 61 12.59 9.87 -0.75
N ARG A 62 11.97 8.75 -0.41
CA ARG A 62 11.85 8.33 0.98
C ARG A 62 12.82 7.20 1.33
N SER A 63 13.50 6.66 0.34
CA SER A 63 14.50 5.59 0.50
C SER A 63 13.98 4.40 1.31
N LEU A 64 12.74 4.03 1.10
CA LEU A 64 12.14 2.92 1.82
C LEU A 64 12.76 1.59 1.36
N SER A 65 12.90 0.66 2.31
CA SER A 65 13.37 -0.68 2.01
C SER A 65 12.32 -1.46 1.23
N ASP A 66 12.75 -2.55 0.58
CA ASP A 66 11.81 -3.41 -0.15
C ASP A 66 10.72 -3.95 0.77
N ARG A 67 11.07 -4.25 2.02
CA ARG A 67 10.09 -4.73 3.01
C ARG A 67 9.02 -3.67 3.26
N SER A 68 9.44 -2.43 3.47
CA SER A 68 8.50 -1.32 3.70
C SER A 68 7.64 -1.07 2.48
N ILE A 69 8.22 -1.16 1.28
CA ILE A 69 7.48 -1.00 0.05
C ILE A 69 6.43 -2.10 -0.10
N ASN A 70 6.79 -3.35 0.23
CA ASN A 70 5.83 -4.45 0.19
C ASN A 70 4.68 -4.24 1.18
N HIS A 71 4.97 -3.72 2.36
CA HIS A 71 3.92 -3.37 3.32
C HIS A 71 3.01 -2.30 2.74
N CYS A 72 3.59 -1.28 2.12
CA CYS A 72 2.81 -0.22 1.49
C CYS A 72 1.90 -0.78 0.40
N ILE A 73 2.43 -1.61 -0.48
CA ILE A 73 1.65 -2.22 -1.56
C ILE A 73 0.50 -3.06 -0.99
N SER A 74 0.76 -3.81 0.08
CA SER A 74 -0.28 -4.61 0.74
C SER A 74 -1.41 -3.73 1.26
N GLN A 75 -1.07 -2.58 1.84
CA GLN A 75 -2.09 -1.67 2.35
C GLN A 75 -2.85 -0.99 1.21
N LEU A 76 -2.18 -0.64 0.13
CA LEU A 76 -2.84 -0.09 -1.05
C LEU A 76 -3.82 -1.10 -1.65
N ARG A 77 -3.43 -2.37 -1.68
CA ARG A 77 -4.31 -3.44 -2.15
C ARG A 77 -5.56 -3.54 -1.28
N PHE A 78 -5.39 -3.58 0.03
CA PHE A 78 -6.51 -3.63 0.95
C PHE A 78 -7.42 -2.42 0.78
N PHE A 79 -6.82 -1.24 0.69
CA PHE A 79 -7.57 0.00 0.51
C PHE A 79 -8.40 -0.04 -0.77
N THR A 80 -7.79 -0.46 -1.87
CA THR A 80 -8.48 -0.54 -3.15
C THR A 80 -9.66 -1.52 -3.11
N LEU A 81 -9.44 -2.69 -2.53
CA LEU A 81 -10.46 -3.74 -2.49
C LEU A 81 -11.61 -3.41 -1.53
N TYR A 82 -11.29 -2.91 -0.35
CA TYR A 82 -12.28 -2.81 0.71
C TYR A 82 -12.81 -1.39 0.97
N VAL A 83 -12.08 -0.39 0.57
CA VAL A 83 -12.55 1.01 0.72
C VAL A 83 -13.10 1.54 -0.60
N LEU A 84 -12.38 1.33 -1.69
CA LEU A 84 -12.81 1.80 -3.01
C LEU A 84 -13.70 0.80 -3.74
N HIS A 85 -13.71 -0.46 -3.29
CA HIS A 85 -14.48 -1.55 -3.90
C HIS A 85 -14.12 -1.75 -5.36
N LYS A 86 -12.82 -1.69 -5.67
CA LYS A 86 -12.29 -1.91 -7.01
C LYS A 86 -11.42 -3.15 -7.01
N PRO A 87 -11.32 -3.85 -8.16
CA PRO A 87 -10.45 -5.01 -8.27
C PRO A 87 -8.97 -4.60 -8.18
N TRP A 88 -8.16 -5.50 -7.67
CA TRP A 88 -6.71 -5.31 -7.60
C TRP A 88 -6.03 -6.29 -8.54
N ASP A 89 -5.21 -5.76 -9.44
CA ASP A 89 -4.47 -6.56 -10.40
C ASP A 89 -3.00 -6.62 -9.98
N SER A 90 -2.60 -7.75 -9.40
CA SER A 90 -1.24 -7.93 -8.90
C SER A 90 -0.18 -7.84 -9.99
N SER A 91 -0.55 -8.07 -11.24
CA SER A 91 0.40 -7.95 -12.34
C SER A 91 0.77 -6.51 -12.64
N GLN A 92 -0.06 -5.56 -12.23
CA GLN A 92 0.20 -4.14 -12.43
C GLN A 92 1.14 -3.56 -11.36
N LEU A 93 1.12 -4.13 -10.17
CA LEU A 93 1.94 -3.64 -9.06
C LEU A 93 2.34 -4.82 -8.18
N PRO A 94 3.32 -5.62 -8.64
CA PRO A 94 3.70 -6.84 -7.92
C PRO A 94 4.49 -6.54 -6.65
N ILE A 95 4.37 -7.46 -5.70
CA ILE A 95 5.17 -7.45 -4.47
C ILE A 95 6.61 -7.75 -4.85
N ARG A 96 7.54 -7.06 -4.22
CA ARG A 96 8.97 -7.27 -4.47
C ARG A 96 9.46 -8.55 -3.84
N ARG A 97 10.42 -9.20 -4.49
CA ARG A 97 11.05 -10.40 -3.97
C ARG A 97 12.34 -10.04 -3.24
N PHE A 98 12.64 -10.85 -2.23
CA PHE A 98 13.91 -10.75 -1.51
C PHE A 98 14.77 -11.92 -1.93
N ASP A 99 15.96 -11.66 -2.42
CA ASP A 99 16.86 -12.70 -2.88
C ASP A 99 17.32 -13.62 -1.77
N THR A 100 17.45 -13.07 -0.58
CA THR A 100 18.07 -13.78 0.53
C THR A 100 17.24 -14.94 1.07
N TYR A 101 15.96 -15.02 0.82
CA TYR A 101 15.16 -16.10 1.38
C TYR A 101 15.14 -17.35 0.51
N LEU A 102 15.83 -17.31 -0.56
CA LEU A 102 15.83 -18.45 -1.48
C LEU A 102 16.61 -19.65 -1.00
N PRO A 103 17.62 -19.51 -0.29
CA PRO A 103 18.41 -20.67 0.10
C PRO A 103 17.63 -21.64 0.92
N TYR A 104 17.18 -21.87 1.05
CA TYR A 104 16.48 -22.61 1.65
C TYR A 104 16.10 -23.59 1.30
N VAL A 105 16.51 -23.24 0.95
CA VAL A 105 16.09 -23.77 0.55
C VAL A 105 16.11 -24.66 0.29
N PRO A 106 16.40 -24.85 0.23
CA PRO A 106 16.42 -25.55 -0.20
C PRO A 106 16.29 -26.44 -0.33
N SER A 107 16.65 -26.27 -0.17
CA SER A 107 16.41 -26.80 -0.38
C SER A 107 16.09 -27.57 -0.42
N GLN A 108 16.33 -27.57 -0.40
CA GLN A 108 15.82 -27.91 -0.56
C GLN A 108 15.56 -28.40 -0.68
#